data_fe41f2ccea6731881e4f23e3b33d3f76
#
_entry.id   fe41f2ccea6731881e4f23e3b33d3f76
#
_cell.length_a   1.000
_cell.length_b   1.000
_cell.length_c   1.000
_cell.angle_alpha   90.00
_cell.angle_beta   90.00
_cell.angle_gamma   90.00
#
_symmetry.space_group_name_H-M   'P 1'
#
loop_
_entity.id
_entity.type
_entity.pdbx_description
1 polymer ?
#
loop_
_entity_poly.entity_id
_entity_poly.type
_entity_poly.pdbx_seq_one_letter_code
_entity_poly.pdbx_strand_id
1 'polypeptide(L)'
;MKNNWDTLPPRLRAAIVFLSAFGLAVLGFAASGPLETMDFLFGIYAGGFVVYFLTRWGFFALRVPITLPNQDITILEKYRKNPGKRRFGPAEPAEFIDPSEADDELLPDDRVVGVQFNGEAAAYPLAALGVREISNEEYGDTPIIVSWSPVTYSARAFLAKANNNIVTLQRHTHTVHNSPAMPDTGNSNFVQFIGQAVNGELAGWTLEQIPVLTTTWAAWKEAHPETEVMSTAGGPEADIFERYYANDRNGIHGLNPTDKRLHGKDVVLGLDIKGETKAYSYTALIDEPLVEEDLGREPIVVLHERSSATAVAFSRTVNGQTLNFKGKNKNPQRKSAEVTASGEGERNEYEAWLVEDTQTGSTWRAISGECIEGELK
;
A
#
# COMPACT_ATOMS: atom_id res chain seq x y z
N MET A 1 -40.63 3.88 23.82
CA MET A 1 -40.20 2.50 23.55
C MET A 1 -39.12 2.59 22.48
N LYS A 2 -37.84 2.40 22.85
CA LYS A 2 -36.76 2.35 21.85
C LYS A 2 -36.92 1.04 21.05
N ASN A 3 -37.01 1.13 19.76
CA ASN A 3 -37.13 -0.01 18.87
C ASN A 3 -35.87 -0.90 19.07
N ASN A 4 -36.05 -2.11 19.58
CA ASN A 4 -34.98 -3.11 19.75
C ASN A 4 -34.37 -3.58 18.41
N TRP A 5 -34.87 -3.08 17.29
CA TRP A 5 -34.40 -3.43 15.96
C TRP A 5 -32.91 -3.10 15.75
N ASP A 6 -32.49 -1.93 16.21
CA ASP A 6 -31.12 -1.44 16.01
C ASP A 6 -30.07 -2.13 16.88
N THR A 7 -30.51 -2.88 17.90
CA THR A 7 -29.64 -3.67 18.77
C THR A 7 -29.37 -5.09 18.25
N LEU A 8 -30.12 -5.54 17.21
CA LEU A 8 -29.93 -6.88 16.65
C LEU A 8 -28.73 -6.92 15.71
N PRO A 9 -27.93 -8.01 15.74
CA PRO A 9 -26.86 -8.22 14.78
C PRO A 9 -27.35 -8.09 13.34
N PRO A 10 -26.58 -7.48 12.42
CA PRO A 10 -26.98 -7.27 11.02
C PRO A 10 -27.43 -8.55 10.31
N ARG A 11 -26.83 -9.69 10.64
CA ARG A 11 -27.21 -11.02 10.11
C ARG A 11 -28.63 -11.43 10.56
N LEU A 12 -28.96 -11.15 11.81
CA LEU A 12 -30.26 -11.50 12.36
C LEU A 12 -31.34 -10.59 11.77
N ARG A 13 -31.06 -9.30 11.57
CA ARG A 13 -31.98 -8.38 10.87
C ARG A 13 -32.21 -8.82 9.42
N ALA A 14 -31.14 -9.17 8.69
CA ALA A 14 -31.26 -9.67 7.32
C ALA A 14 -32.05 -10.98 7.26
N ALA A 15 -31.81 -11.92 8.20
CA ALA A 15 -32.57 -13.16 8.28
C ALA A 15 -34.05 -12.93 8.61
N ILE A 16 -34.36 -12.00 9.52
CA ILE A 16 -35.76 -11.65 9.88
C ILE A 16 -36.48 -11.01 8.68
N VAL A 17 -35.82 -10.07 7.98
CA VAL A 17 -36.41 -9.45 6.77
C VAL A 17 -36.64 -10.51 5.69
N PHE A 18 -35.68 -11.41 5.49
CA PHE A 18 -35.79 -12.49 4.52
C PHE A 18 -36.92 -13.46 4.86
N LEU A 19 -36.98 -13.95 6.10
CA LEU A 19 -38.02 -14.87 6.54
C LEU A 19 -39.41 -14.21 6.50
N SER A 20 -39.51 -12.92 6.80
CA SER A 20 -40.76 -12.17 6.70
C SER A 20 -41.20 -11.99 5.24
N ALA A 21 -40.27 -11.66 4.33
CA ALA A 21 -40.58 -11.52 2.90
C ALA A 21 -40.94 -12.88 2.26
N PHE A 22 -40.24 -13.94 2.65
CA PHE A 22 -40.56 -15.31 2.21
C PHE A 22 -41.90 -15.77 2.75
N GLY A 23 -42.18 -15.52 4.04
CA GLY A 23 -43.47 -15.85 4.65
C GLY A 23 -44.63 -15.10 4.00
N LEU A 24 -44.49 -13.80 3.65
CA LEU A 24 -45.47 -13.04 2.94
C LEU A 24 -45.68 -13.53 1.50
N ALA A 25 -44.64 -13.94 0.81
CA ALA A 25 -44.71 -14.54 -0.51
C ALA A 25 -45.51 -15.89 -0.48
N VAL A 26 -45.19 -16.75 0.51
CA VAL A 26 -45.90 -18.03 0.69
C VAL A 26 -47.35 -17.81 1.08
N LEU A 27 -47.70 -16.84 1.91
CA LEU A 27 -49.05 -16.49 2.30
C LEU A 27 -49.84 -15.87 1.12
N GLY A 28 -49.22 -15.02 0.32
CA GLY A 28 -49.80 -14.49 -0.91
C GLY A 28 -50.12 -15.59 -1.92
N PHE A 29 -49.27 -16.57 -2.03
CA PHE A 29 -49.44 -17.76 -2.86
C PHE A 29 -50.57 -18.66 -2.36
N ALA A 30 -50.67 -18.88 -1.07
CA ALA A 30 -51.72 -19.72 -0.48
C ALA A 30 -53.11 -19.08 -0.60
N ALA A 31 -53.19 -17.75 -0.72
CA ALA A 31 -54.48 -17.00 -0.86
C ALA A 31 -54.97 -16.90 -2.31
N SER A 32 -54.19 -17.21 -3.32
CA SER A 32 -54.53 -17.01 -4.76
C SER A 32 -55.20 -18.19 -5.46
N GLY A 33 -55.49 -19.30 -4.77
CA GLY A 33 -56.18 -20.46 -5.35
C GLY A 33 -55.28 -21.46 -6.09
N PRO A 34 -55.83 -22.45 -6.80
CA PRO A 34 -55.05 -23.49 -7.45
C PRO A 34 -54.16 -22.90 -8.55
N LEU A 35 -52.86 -22.98 -8.28
CA LEU A 35 -51.81 -22.48 -9.18
C LEU A 35 -51.65 -23.37 -10.41
N GLU A 36 -51.63 -22.79 -11.59
CA GLU A 36 -51.13 -23.50 -12.77
C GLU A 36 -49.64 -23.79 -12.59
N THR A 37 -49.19 -24.94 -13.12
CA THR A 37 -47.81 -25.44 -12.94
C THR A 37 -46.70 -24.45 -13.34
N MET A 38 -47.01 -23.52 -14.23
CA MET A 38 -46.11 -22.47 -14.68
C MET A 38 -45.89 -21.38 -13.61
N ASP A 39 -46.90 -21.02 -12.86
CA ASP A 39 -46.78 -20.01 -11.79
C ASP A 39 -46.01 -20.55 -10.61
N PHE A 40 -46.11 -21.85 -10.31
CA PHE A 40 -45.33 -22.54 -9.30
C PHE A 40 -43.83 -22.57 -9.68
N LEU A 41 -43.51 -22.91 -10.93
CA LEU A 41 -42.14 -22.93 -11.43
C LEU A 41 -41.56 -21.50 -11.48
N PHE A 42 -42.35 -20.49 -11.85
CA PHE A 42 -41.91 -19.10 -11.84
C PHE A 42 -41.60 -18.61 -10.41
N GLY A 43 -42.45 -19.00 -9.43
CA GLY A 43 -42.22 -18.71 -8.00
C GLY A 43 -40.94 -19.32 -7.46
N ILE A 44 -40.64 -20.57 -7.80
CA ILE A 44 -39.38 -21.26 -7.43
C ILE A 44 -38.18 -20.57 -8.08
N TYR A 45 -38.28 -20.21 -9.38
CA TYR A 45 -37.18 -19.54 -10.09
C TYR A 45 -36.95 -18.13 -9.57
N ALA A 46 -38.00 -17.35 -9.35
CA ALA A 46 -37.90 -16.00 -8.77
C ALA A 46 -37.37 -16.04 -7.33
N GLY A 47 -37.86 -16.96 -6.51
CA GLY A 47 -37.35 -17.19 -5.14
C GLY A 47 -35.91 -17.63 -5.12
N GLY A 48 -35.53 -18.59 -6.00
CA GLY A 48 -34.15 -19.06 -6.17
C GLY A 48 -33.22 -17.95 -6.66
N PHE A 49 -33.68 -17.08 -7.58
CA PHE A 49 -32.91 -15.95 -8.07
C PHE A 49 -32.72 -14.89 -6.98
N VAL A 50 -33.74 -14.59 -6.19
CA VAL A 50 -33.66 -13.68 -5.04
C VAL A 50 -32.73 -14.24 -3.98
N VAL A 51 -32.82 -15.53 -3.64
CA VAL A 51 -31.89 -16.20 -2.70
C VAL A 51 -30.46 -16.18 -3.25
N TYR A 52 -30.27 -16.50 -4.53
CA TYR A 52 -28.97 -16.44 -5.19
C TYR A 52 -28.42 -15.01 -5.18
N PHE A 53 -29.23 -14.02 -5.49
CA PHE A 53 -28.81 -12.61 -5.52
C PHE A 53 -28.50 -12.08 -4.11
N LEU A 54 -29.32 -12.39 -3.11
CA LEU A 54 -29.10 -11.99 -1.71
C LEU A 54 -27.93 -12.74 -1.08
N THR A 55 -27.75 -14.03 -1.36
CA THR A 55 -26.58 -14.76 -0.89
C THR A 55 -25.32 -14.30 -1.58
N ARG A 56 -25.39 -14.03 -2.89
CA ARG A 56 -24.23 -13.55 -3.63
C ARG A 56 -23.88 -12.09 -3.30
N TRP A 57 -24.86 -11.21 -3.05
CA TRP A 57 -24.65 -9.82 -2.62
C TRP A 57 -24.45 -9.68 -1.12
N GLY A 58 -25.17 -10.43 -0.31
CA GLY A 58 -25.02 -10.41 1.15
C GLY A 58 -23.70 -11.03 1.63
N PHE A 59 -23.15 -12.03 0.92
CA PHE A 59 -21.83 -12.58 1.21
C PHE A 59 -20.66 -11.65 0.85
N PHE A 60 -20.90 -10.65 -0.01
CA PHE A 60 -19.88 -9.68 -0.40
C PHE A 60 -19.71 -8.51 0.57
N ALA A 61 -20.61 -8.32 1.51
CA ALA A 61 -20.62 -7.19 2.43
C ALA A 61 -20.61 -7.63 3.90
N LEU A 62 -19.83 -8.65 4.26
CA LEU A 62 -19.49 -8.87 5.66
C LEU A 62 -18.50 -7.79 6.10
N ARG A 63 -19.03 -6.60 6.30
CA ARG A 63 -18.38 -5.51 7.00
C ARG A 63 -18.43 -5.85 8.48
N VAL A 64 -17.32 -6.21 9.08
CA VAL A 64 -17.20 -6.31 10.54
C VAL A 64 -16.75 -4.93 11.01
N PRO A 65 -17.61 -4.16 11.71
CA PRO A 65 -17.15 -2.92 12.30
C PRO A 65 -16.06 -3.25 13.31
N ILE A 66 -14.90 -2.64 13.14
CA ILE A 66 -13.82 -2.66 14.09
C ILE A 66 -13.81 -1.31 14.77
N THR A 67 -14.05 -1.32 16.07
CA THR A 67 -13.82 -0.14 16.90
C THR A 67 -12.37 -0.20 17.33
N LEU A 68 -11.53 0.65 16.77
CA LEU A 68 -10.20 0.87 17.33
C LEU A 68 -10.35 1.64 18.65
N PRO A 69 -9.53 1.33 19.66
CA PRO A 69 -9.43 2.18 20.84
C PRO A 69 -9.03 3.58 20.35
N ASN A 70 -9.93 4.54 20.44
CA ASN A 70 -9.80 5.97 20.08
C ASN A 70 -10.02 6.41 18.63
N GLN A 71 -10.39 5.52 17.70
CA GLN A 71 -10.78 5.93 16.35
C GLN A 71 -11.89 5.02 15.79
N ASP A 72 -12.91 5.63 15.19
CA ASP A 72 -13.91 4.92 14.40
C ASP A 72 -13.31 4.45 13.07
N ILE A 73 -12.54 3.37 13.09
CA ILE A 73 -12.17 2.68 11.87
C ILE A 73 -13.27 1.68 11.53
N THR A 74 -13.92 1.98 10.44
CA THR A 74 -15.24 1.47 10.23
C THR A 74 -15.33 0.09 9.64
N ILE A 75 -14.31 -0.54 9.02
CA ILE A 75 -14.66 -1.76 8.26
C ILE A 75 -13.45 -2.64 7.95
N LEU A 76 -13.42 -3.85 8.50
CA LEU A 76 -12.65 -4.97 7.95
C LEU A 76 -13.40 -5.53 6.75
N GLU A 77 -12.87 -5.27 5.56
CA GLU A 77 -13.38 -5.82 4.31
C GLU A 77 -12.74 -7.18 4.06
N LYS A 78 -13.56 -8.23 3.96
CA LYS A 78 -13.05 -9.56 3.66
C LYS A 78 -12.52 -9.59 2.23
N TYR A 79 -11.22 -9.80 2.08
CA TYR A 79 -10.61 -10.03 0.78
C TYR A 79 -11.19 -11.30 0.16
N ARG A 80 -11.69 -11.21 -1.06
CA ARG A 80 -12.16 -12.37 -1.80
C ARG A 80 -10.95 -13.18 -2.25
N LYS A 81 -10.65 -14.28 -1.56
CA LYS A 81 -9.70 -15.24 -2.05
C LYS A 81 -10.10 -15.63 -3.47
N ASN A 82 -9.29 -15.24 -4.46
CA ASN A 82 -9.35 -15.87 -5.75
C ASN A 82 -8.95 -17.34 -5.51
N PRO A 83 -9.81 -18.34 -5.76
CA PRO A 83 -9.53 -19.73 -5.44
C PRO A 83 -8.45 -20.36 -6.32
N GLY A 84 -7.75 -19.58 -7.13
CA GLY A 84 -6.60 -20.02 -7.92
C GLY A 84 -5.48 -20.46 -6.99
N LYS A 85 -5.34 -21.72 -6.85
CA LYS A 85 -4.28 -22.68 -6.42
C LYS A 85 -2.95 -22.18 -5.79
N ARG A 86 -2.76 -20.92 -5.39
CA ARG A 86 -1.56 -20.51 -4.67
C ARG A 86 -1.83 -20.57 -3.18
N ARG A 87 -1.39 -21.65 -2.53
CA ARG A 87 -1.19 -21.68 -1.08
C ARG A 87 -0.05 -20.70 -0.81
N PHE A 88 -0.39 -19.57 -0.25
CA PHE A 88 0.59 -18.68 0.31
C PHE A 88 0.83 -19.18 1.74
N GLY A 89 1.92 -19.91 1.93
CA GLY A 89 2.44 -20.26 3.24
C GLY A 89 2.87 -19.01 4.04
N PRO A 90 3.32 -19.15 5.28
CA PRO A 90 4.06 -18.10 5.97
C PRO A 90 5.16 -17.60 5.03
N ALA A 91 5.47 -16.31 5.05
CA ALA A 91 6.54 -15.77 4.22
C ALA A 91 7.82 -16.54 4.55
N GLU A 92 8.28 -17.37 3.60
CA GLU A 92 9.58 -18.00 3.72
C GLU A 92 10.65 -16.90 3.73
N PRO A 93 11.80 -17.10 4.40
CA PRO A 93 12.87 -16.13 4.34
C PRO A 93 13.17 -15.73 2.89
N ALA A 94 13.37 -14.45 2.65
CA ALA A 94 13.76 -13.98 1.34
C ALA A 94 15.22 -14.33 1.09
N GLU A 95 15.55 -14.61 -0.17
CA GLU A 95 16.93 -14.70 -0.61
C GLU A 95 17.40 -13.31 -0.98
N PHE A 96 18.58 -12.92 -0.49
CA PHE A 96 19.23 -11.67 -0.84
C PHE A 96 20.49 -11.94 -1.60
N ILE A 97 20.78 -11.11 -2.58
CA ILE A 97 21.91 -11.18 -3.49
C ILE A 97 22.66 -9.85 -3.51
N ASP A 98 23.90 -9.88 -3.98
CA ASP A 98 24.72 -8.70 -4.13
C ASP A 98 24.22 -7.77 -5.25
N PRO A 99 24.51 -6.45 -5.21
CA PRO A 99 24.10 -5.50 -6.25
C PRO A 99 24.59 -5.87 -7.66
N SER A 100 25.73 -6.56 -7.76
CA SER A 100 26.26 -7.02 -9.05
C SER A 100 25.46 -8.18 -9.64
N GLU A 101 24.98 -9.10 -8.80
CA GLU A 101 24.09 -10.18 -9.21
C GLU A 101 22.70 -9.64 -9.55
N ALA A 102 22.23 -8.64 -8.78
CA ALA A 102 20.95 -7.99 -9.03
C ALA A 102 20.89 -7.27 -10.37
N ASP A 103 22.02 -6.80 -10.94
CA ASP A 103 22.06 -6.21 -12.28
C ASP A 103 21.76 -7.21 -13.39
N ASP A 104 21.89 -8.51 -13.13
CA ASP A 104 21.47 -9.56 -14.06
C ASP A 104 19.96 -9.87 -13.95
N GLU A 105 19.34 -9.56 -12.81
CA GLU A 105 17.92 -9.79 -12.55
C GLU A 105 17.05 -8.53 -12.80
N LEU A 106 17.61 -7.34 -12.63
CA LEU A 106 16.88 -6.06 -12.63
C LEU A 106 17.36 -5.12 -13.74
N LEU A 107 16.41 -4.45 -14.37
CA LEU A 107 16.69 -3.32 -15.24
C LEU A 107 16.89 -2.04 -14.40
N PRO A 108 17.65 -1.05 -14.88
CA PRO A 108 17.85 0.23 -14.20
C PRO A 108 16.55 0.93 -13.75
N ASP A 109 15.49 0.78 -14.55
CA ASP A 109 14.18 1.40 -14.34
C ASP A 109 13.22 0.57 -13.49
N ASP A 110 13.61 -0.65 -13.07
CA ASP A 110 12.76 -1.49 -12.24
C ASP A 110 12.53 -0.83 -10.89
N ARG A 111 11.28 -0.90 -10.43
CA ARG A 111 10.87 -0.27 -9.18
C ARG A 111 11.28 -1.12 -7.98
N VAL A 112 11.89 -0.47 -7.00
CA VAL A 112 12.28 -1.07 -5.74
C VAL A 112 11.72 -0.27 -4.55
N VAL A 113 11.50 -0.95 -3.45
CA VAL A 113 11.38 -0.35 -2.13
C VAL A 113 12.74 -0.43 -1.48
N GLY A 114 13.35 0.71 -1.21
CA GLY A 114 14.60 0.81 -0.49
C GLY A 114 14.35 1.05 1.00
N VAL A 115 15.07 0.34 1.84
CA VAL A 115 15.07 0.50 3.30
C VAL A 115 16.51 0.68 3.77
N GLN A 116 16.74 1.73 4.53
CA GLN A 116 18.02 1.94 5.23
C GLN A 116 17.75 2.01 6.73
N PHE A 117 18.44 1.18 7.50
CA PHE A 117 18.29 1.15 8.94
C PHE A 117 19.59 0.67 9.61
N ASN A 118 20.01 1.34 10.69
CA ASN A 118 21.23 1.03 11.44
C ASN A 118 22.52 0.91 10.61
N GLY A 119 22.60 1.62 9.47
CA GLY A 119 23.76 1.60 8.58
C GLY A 119 23.72 0.50 7.52
N GLU A 120 22.75 -0.41 7.58
CA GLU A 120 22.49 -1.42 6.56
C GLU A 120 21.44 -0.91 5.58
N ALA A 121 21.54 -1.32 4.32
CA ALA A 121 20.61 -0.94 3.26
C ALA A 121 20.17 -2.19 2.48
N ALA A 122 18.87 -2.25 2.16
CA ALA A 122 18.36 -3.31 1.29
C ALA A 122 17.33 -2.78 0.31
N ALA A 123 17.31 -3.36 -0.88
CA ALA A 123 16.34 -3.12 -1.93
C ALA A 123 15.39 -4.31 -2.08
N TYR A 124 14.12 -4.01 -2.19
CA TYR A 124 13.04 -4.99 -2.39
C TYR A 124 12.36 -4.70 -3.74
N PRO A 125 12.71 -5.42 -4.81
CA PRO A 125 12.08 -5.23 -6.11
C PRO A 125 10.57 -5.44 -6.02
N LEU A 126 9.77 -4.52 -6.60
CA LEU A 126 8.32 -4.63 -6.56
C LEU A 126 7.80 -5.88 -7.27
N ALA A 127 8.54 -6.41 -8.25
CA ALA A 127 8.24 -7.68 -8.89
C ALA A 127 8.23 -8.84 -7.87
N ALA A 128 9.20 -8.90 -6.96
CA ALA A 128 9.30 -9.91 -5.91
C ALA A 128 8.35 -9.59 -4.74
N LEU A 129 8.47 -8.37 -4.18
CA LEU A 129 7.69 -7.96 -3.01
C LEU A 129 6.18 -7.88 -3.30
N GLY A 130 5.78 -7.56 -4.53
CA GLY A 130 4.38 -7.54 -4.95
C GLY A 130 3.69 -8.91 -4.88
N VAL A 131 4.44 -9.99 -5.03
CA VAL A 131 3.94 -11.37 -4.87
C VAL A 131 3.99 -11.81 -3.42
N ARG A 132 5.04 -11.44 -2.70
CA ARG A 132 5.22 -11.79 -1.28
C ARG A 132 4.32 -10.95 -0.38
N GLU A 133 4.15 -9.66 -0.69
CA GLU A 133 3.44 -8.62 0.06
C GLU A 133 4.13 -8.24 1.38
N ILE A 134 4.84 -9.15 2.01
CA ILE A 134 5.54 -8.98 3.31
C ILE A 134 6.86 -9.72 3.27
N SER A 135 7.87 -9.09 3.86
CA SER A 135 9.14 -9.71 4.23
C SER A 135 9.41 -9.40 5.70
N ASN A 136 9.69 -10.45 6.49
CA ASN A 136 10.11 -10.31 7.89
C ASN A 136 11.61 -10.56 7.92
N GLU A 137 12.37 -9.53 8.25
CA GLU A 137 13.83 -9.50 8.12
C GLU A 137 14.52 -9.13 9.42
N GLU A 138 15.84 -9.28 9.46
CA GLU A 138 16.68 -8.80 10.54
C GLU A 138 17.75 -7.87 9.97
N TYR A 139 17.87 -6.66 10.52
CA TYR A 139 18.93 -5.71 10.24
C TYR A 139 19.84 -5.67 11.48
N GLY A 140 21.02 -6.29 11.38
CA GLY A 140 21.79 -6.66 12.55
C GLY A 140 20.97 -7.55 13.48
N ASP A 141 20.84 -7.15 14.75
CA ASP A 141 19.99 -7.84 15.75
C ASP A 141 18.55 -7.27 15.84
N THR A 142 18.15 -6.43 14.89
CA THR A 142 16.85 -5.75 14.95
C THR A 142 15.87 -6.36 13.95
N PRO A 143 14.79 -7.01 14.42
CA PRO A 143 13.77 -7.55 13.54
C PRO A 143 12.92 -6.41 12.95
N ILE A 144 12.76 -6.44 11.66
CA ILE A 144 11.94 -5.48 10.91
C ILE A 144 10.93 -6.20 9.99
N ILE A 145 9.90 -5.48 9.60
CA ILE A 145 8.90 -5.92 8.64
C ILE A 145 8.92 -4.95 7.48
N VAL A 146 9.10 -5.44 6.26
CA VAL A 146 8.92 -4.67 5.03
C VAL A 146 7.69 -5.17 4.30
N SER A 147 6.85 -4.27 3.85
CA SER A 147 5.60 -4.65 3.19
C SER A 147 5.27 -3.75 2.01
N TRP A 148 4.61 -4.36 1.02
CA TRP A 148 4.08 -3.67 -0.14
C TRP A 148 2.61 -4.02 -0.37
N SER A 149 1.81 -3.00 -0.63
CA SER A 149 0.42 -3.17 -1.06
C SER A 149 0.24 -2.68 -2.50
N PRO A 150 0.11 -3.59 -3.46
CA PRO A 150 -0.15 -3.22 -4.85
C PRO A 150 -1.48 -2.47 -5.02
N VAL A 151 -2.46 -2.73 -4.15
CA VAL A 151 -3.79 -2.13 -4.23
C VAL A 151 -3.79 -0.66 -3.83
N THR A 152 -3.02 -0.30 -2.81
CA THR A 152 -2.88 1.07 -2.32
C THR A 152 -1.61 1.75 -2.85
N TYR A 153 -0.81 1.02 -3.63
CA TYR A 153 0.50 1.45 -4.14
C TYR A 153 1.37 2.03 -3.02
N SER A 154 1.48 1.31 -1.92
CA SER A 154 2.17 1.80 -0.72
C SER A 154 3.15 0.79 -0.15
N ALA A 155 4.38 1.27 0.09
CA ALA A 155 5.39 0.57 0.86
C ALA A 155 5.35 1.01 2.32
N ARG A 156 5.66 0.11 3.24
CA ARG A 156 5.88 0.39 4.66
C ARG A 156 6.93 -0.53 5.22
N ALA A 157 7.76 0.01 6.11
CA ALA A 157 8.61 -0.79 6.98
C ALA A 157 8.39 -0.41 8.44
N PHE A 158 8.55 -1.38 9.33
CA PHE A 158 8.29 -1.22 10.76
C PHE A 158 9.33 -1.98 11.57
N LEU A 159 9.66 -1.49 12.77
CA LEU A 159 10.25 -2.31 13.80
C LEU A 159 9.26 -3.43 14.16
N ALA A 160 9.70 -4.67 14.07
CA ALA A 160 8.86 -5.85 14.29
C ALA A 160 8.65 -6.13 15.79
N LYS A 161 8.23 -5.10 16.54
CA LYS A 161 8.08 -5.19 18.00
C LYS A 161 6.82 -4.49 18.49
N ALA A 162 5.98 -5.22 19.22
CA ALA A 162 4.84 -4.67 19.95
C ALA A 162 4.76 -5.31 21.35
N ASN A 163 4.49 -4.52 22.38
CA ASN A 163 4.36 -4.98 23.77
C ASN A 163 5.51 -5.92 24.21
N ASN A 164 6.77 -5.56 23.90
CA ASN A 164 7.98 -6.36 24.13
C ASN A 164 8.06 -7.73 23.43
N ASN A 165 7.11 -8.05 22.57
CA ASN A 165 7.11 -9.27 21.76
C ASN A 165 7.56 -8.96 20.34
N ILE A 166 8.26 -9.92 19.72
CA ILE A 166 8.54 -9.87 18.28
C ILE A 166 7.23 -10.17 17.54
N VAL A 167 6.91 -9.34 16.55
CA VAL A 167 5.76 -9.49 15.68
C VAL A 167 6.22 -10.04 14.33
N THR A 168 5.67 -11.17 13.92
CA THR A 168 5.89 -11.73 12.59
C THR A 168 4.59 -11.67 11.83
N LEU A 169 4.55 -10.85 10.78
CA LEU A 169 3.34 -10.66 9.98
C LEU A 169 3.24 -11.69 8.87
N GLN A 170 2.02 -12.06 8.58
CA GLN A 170 1.67 -12.98 7.53
C GLN A 170 0.83 -12.29 6.46
N ARG A 171 0.71 -12.94 5.31
CA ARG A 171 -0.08 -12.44 4.21
C ARG A 171 -1.53 -12.21 4.61
N HIS A 172 -2.08 -11.09 4.19
CA HIS A 172 -3.43 -10.66 4.58
C HIS A 172 -4.53 -11.50 3.94
N THR A 173 -5.66 -11.57 4.65
CA THR A 173 -6.92 -12.13 4.15
C THR A 173 -8.06 -11.11 4.18
N HIS A 174 -7.81 -9.95 4.76
CA HIS A 174 -8.76 -8.86 4.96
C HIS A 174 -8.11 -7.53 4.60
N THR A 175 -8.92 -6.53 4.32
CA THR A 175 -8.47 -5.15 4.10
C THR A 175 -9.26 -4.18 4.96
N VAL A 176 -8.65 -3.03 5.25
CA VAL A 176 -9.30 -1.86 5.84
C VAL A 176 -9.09 -0.70 4.87
N HIS A 177 -10.15 -0.17 4.29
CA HIS A 177 -10.07 0.86 3.23
C HIS A 177 -9.09 0.51 2.11
N ASN A 178 -9.12 -0.75 1.63
CA ASN A 178 -8.19 -1.35 0.67
C ASN A 178 -6.75 -1.56 1.16
N SER A 179 -6.38 -1.08 2.34
CA SER A 179 -5.09 -1.41 2.94
C SER A 179 -5.12 -2.83 3.52
N PRO A 180 -4.09 -3.66 3.29
CA PRO A 180 -4.01 -4.99 3.86
C PRO A 180 -4.09 -4.97 5.38
N ALA A 181 -4.87 -5.89 5.96
CA ALA A 181 -4.88 -6.20 7.39
C ALA A 181 -4.12 -7.52 7.57
N MET A 182 -2.86 -7.40 7.95
CA MET A 182 -1.89 -8.49 8.01
C MET A 182 -1.94 -9.17 9.39
N PRO A 183 -2.30 -10.46 9.47
CA PRO A 183 -2.30 -11.17 10.74
C PRO A 183 -0.88 -11.43 11.24
N ASP A 184 -0.69 -11.29 12.54
CA ASP A 184 0.48 -11.83 13.22
C ASP A 184 0.27 -13.32 13.59
N THR A 185 1.29 -13.95 14.18
CA THR A 185 1.21 -15.32 14.67
C THR A 185 0.26 -15.47 15.85
N GLY A 186 -0.08 -14.38 16.56
CA GLY A 186 -1.01 -14.32 17.70
C GLY A 186 -2.46 -13.93 17.31
N ASN A 187 -2.78 -13.91 16.01
CA ASN A 187 -4.08 -13.53 15.44
C ASN A 187 -4.49 -12.05 15.64
N SER A 188 -3.57 -11.17 15.95
CA SER A 188 -3.80 -9.73 15.83
C SER A 188 -3.61 -9.31 14.37
N ASN A 189 -4.48 -8.43 13.83
CA ASN A 189 -4.35 -7.96 12.46
C ASN A 189 -3.86 -6.52 12.44
N PHE A 190 -2.70 -6.31 11.82
CA PHE A 190 -2.11 -4.98 11.64
C PHE A 190 -2.48 -4.40 10.28
N VAL A 191 -3.00 -3.18 10.27
CA VAL A 191 -3.29 -2.47 9.02
C VAL A 191 -1.98 -1.94 8.44
N GLN A 192 -1.60 -2.42 7.27
CA GLN A 192 -0.33 -2.12 6.60
C GLN A 192 -0.04 -0.62 6.53
N PHE A 193 -1.02 0.20 6.17
CA PHE A 193 -0.79 1.62 5.91
C PHE A 193 -0.44 2.41 7.17
N ILE A 194 -0.96 2.03 8.34
CA ILE A 194 -0.78 2.75 9.61
C ILE A 194 0.02 1.95 10.66
N GLY A 195 0.32 0.68 10.39
CA GLY A 195 1.05 -0.17 11.34
C GLY A 195 0.29 -0.51 12.62
N GLN A 196 -1.02 -0.27 12.69
CA GLN A 196 -1.80 -0.45 13.91
C GLN A 196 -2.59 -1.76 13.89
N ALA A 197 -2.55 -2.48 15.02
CA ALA A 197 -3.38 -3.66 15.24
C ALA A 197 -4.83 -3.25 15.49
N VAL A 198 -5.76 -3.82 14.71
CA VAL A 198 -7.19 -3.50 14.76
C VAL A 198 -8.02 -4.51 15.54
N ASN A 199 -7.44 -5.64 15.91
CA ASN A 199 -8.06 -6.68 16.71
C ASN A 199 -7.00 -7.58 17.35
N GLY A 200 -7.43 -8.63 18.06
CA GLY A 200 -6.56 -9.58 18.74
C GLY A 200 -5.99 -9.04 20.05
N GLU A 201 -4.97 -9.72 20.57
CA GLU A 201 -4.35 -9.37 21.86
C GLU A 201 -3.58 -8.05 21.81
N LEU A 202 -3.08 -7.69 20.61
CA LEU A 202 -2.33 -6.45 20.38
C LEU A 202 -3.22 -5.31 19.87
N ALA A 203 -4.56 -5.42 19.96
CA ALA A 203 -5.47 -4.37 19.49
C ALA A 203 -5.11 -2.99 20.06
N GLY A 204 -4.95 -2.01 19.18
CA GLY A 204 -4.55 -0.64 19.50
C GLY A 204 -3.04 -0.38 19.52
N TRP A 205 -2.20 -1.42 19.54
CA TRP A 205 -0.75 -1.23 19.40
C TRP A 205 -0.40 -0.79 17.98
N THR A 206 0.55 0.14 17.91
CA THR A 206 1.08 0.63 16.64
C THR A 206 2.57 0.30 16.57
N LEU A 207 2.99 -0.31 15.46
CA LEU A 207 4.40 -0.57 15.17
C LEU A 207 5.11 0.75 14.86
N GLU A 208 6.34 0.87 15.32
CA GLU A 208 7.19 2.01 14.96
C GLU A 208 7.58 1.92 13.49
N GLN A 209 7.33 3.00 12.75
CA GLN A 209 7.60 3.05 11.31
C GLN A 209 9.06 3.40 11.04
N ILE A 210 9.66 2.65 10.12
CA ILE A 210 10.97 2.93 9.52
C ILE A 210 10.71 3.63 8.17
N PRO A 211 11.44 4.71 7.84
CA PRO A 211 11.35 5.34 6.52
C PRO A 211 11.65 4.37 5.39
N VAL A 212 10.89 4.47 4.31
CA VAL A 212 11.11 3.70 3.08
C VAL A 212 11.13 4.62 1.88
N LEU A 213 11.88 4.25 0.86
CA LEU A 213 11.94 4.95 -0.41
C LEU A 213 11.44 4.05 -1.54
N THR A 214 10.42 4.48 -2.28
CA THR A 214 10.01 3.79 -3.51
C THR A 214 10.63 4.50 -4.70
N THR A 215 11.62 3.87 -5.33
CA THR A 215 12.45 4.46 -6.39
C THR A 215 12.77 3.46 -7.49
N THR A 216 13.65 3.78 -8.41
CA THR A 216 14.21 2.84 -9.40
C THR A 216 15.44 2.15 -8.86
N TRP A 217 15.76 0.96 -9.42
CA TRP A 217 16.96 0.22 -9.04
C TRP A 217 18.24 1.07 -9.24
N ALA A 218 18.38 1.74 -10.37
CA ALA A 218 19.54 2.58 -10.64
C ALA A 218 19.71 3.70 -9.61
N ALA A 219 18.62 4.38 -9.25
CA ALA A 219 18.66 5.47 -8.27
C ALA A 219 18.99 4.97 -6.85
N TRP A 220 18.44 3.81 -6.46
CA TRP A 220 18.75 3.21 -5.16
C TRP A 220 20.20 2.75 -5.09
N LYS A 221 20.66 2.02 -6.10
CA LYS A 221 22.04 1.51 -6.16
C LYS A 221 23.09 2.64 -6.15
N GLU A 222 22.81 3.74 -6.83
CA GLU A 222 23.70 4.91 -6.84
C GLU A 222 23.84 5.51 -5.42
N ALA A 223 22.72 5.59 -4.67
CA ALA A 223 22.72 6.11 -3.31
C ALA A 223 23.30 5.08 -2.29
N HIS A 224 23.14 3.79 -2.55
CA HIS A 224 23.49 2.69 -1.65
C HIS A 224 24.23 1.57 -2.42
N PRO A 225 25.49 1.79 -2.84
CA PRO A 225 26.22 0.83 -3.68
C PRO A 225 26.49 -0.53 -3.02
N GLU A 226 26.49 -0.59 -1.69
CA GLU A 226 26.68 -1.81 -0.89
C GLU A 226 25.37 -2.43 -0.39
N THR A 227 24.25 -2.08 -1.02
CA THR A 227 22.91 -2.57 -0.62
C THR A 227 22.79 -4.07 -0.86
N GLU A 228 22.07 -4.78 -0.01
CA GLU A 228 21.55 -6.12 -0.35
C GLU A 228 20.28 -6.00 -1.17
N VAL A 229 19.99 -6.98 -2.02
CA VAL A 229 18.85 -6.96 -2.92
C VAL A 229 18.07 -8.26 -2.80
N MET A 230 16.75 -8.15 -2.52
CA MET A 230 15.87 -9.32 -2.56
C MET A 230 15.85 -9.88 -3.97
N SER A 231 16.23 -11.16 -4.14
CA SER A 231 16.21 -11.84 -5.43
C SER A 231 14.79 -11.92 -6.01
N THR A 232 14.69 -11.74 -7.32
CA THR A 232 13.46 -11.95 -8.09
C THR A 232 13.35 -13.36 -8.64
N ALA A 233 14.35 -14.20 -8.41
CA ALA A 233 14.41 -15.56 -8.93
C ALA A 233 13.15 -16.38 -8.58
N GLY A 234 12.56 -17.01 -9.57
CA GLY A 234 11.30 -17.76 -9.43
C GLY A 234 10.05 -16.91 -9.25
N GLY A 235 10.17 -15.59 -9.36
CA GLY A 235 9.05 -14.65 -9.41
C GLY A 235 8.24 -14.74 -10.71
N PRO A 236 7.11 -14.00 -10.81
CA PRO A 236 6.34 -13.95 -12.04
C PRO A 236 7.11 -13.13 -13.11
N GLU A 237 7.07 -13.61 -14.34
CA GLU A 237 7.66 -12.90 -15.51
C GLU A 237 6.95 -11.57 -15.83
N ALA A 238 5.77 -11.30 -15.26
CA ALA A 238 4.97 -10.10 -15.51
C ALA A 238 4.29 -9.60 -14.24
N ASP A 239 4.06 -8.30 -14.17
CA ASP A 239 3.29 -7.68 -13.08
C ASP A 239 1.83 -8.19 -13.11
N ILE A 240 1.49 -9.00 -12.11
CA ILE A 240 0.15 -9.55 -11.96
C ILE A 240 -0.92 -8.47 -11.66
N PHE A 241 -0.50 -7.26 -11.31
CA PHE A 241 -1.35 -6.11 -11.02
C PHE A 241 -1.49 -5.13 -12.20
N GLU A 242 -0.83 -5.38 -13.33
CA GLU A 242 -0.93 -4.53 -14.53
C GLU A 242 -2.39 -4.20 -14.91
N ARG A 243 -3.24 -5.24 -14.94
CA ARG A 243 -4.67 -5.06 -15.23
C ARG A 243 -5.41 -4.24 -14.17
N TYR A 244 -4.95 -4.27 -12.92
CA TYR A 244 -5.50 -3.46 -11.85
C TYR A 244 -5.15 -1.99 -12.06
N TYR A 245 -3.90 -1.68 -12.42
CA TYR A 245 -3.47 -0.30 -12.68
C TYR A 245 -4.05 0.28 -13.97
N ALA A 246 -4.23 -0.55 -15.00
CA ALA A 246 -4.77 -0.13 -16.30
C ALA A 246 -6.27 0.19 -16.30
N ASN A 247 -6.95 0.01 -15.17
CA ASN A 247 -8.40 0.18 -15.12
C ASN A 247 -8.79 1.26 -14.10
N ASP A 248 -9.81 2.08 -14.43
CA ASP A 248 -10.25 3.23 -13.63
C ASP A 248 -11.06 2.87 -12.36
N ARG A 249 -11.28 1.59 -12.09
CA ARG A 249 -12.02 1.18 -10.89
C ARG A 249 -11.16 1.34 -9.66
N ASN A 250 -11.69 2.03 -8.65
CA ASN A 250 -11.03 2.23 -7.38
C ASN A 250 -11.15 1.01 -6.48
N GLY A 251 -10.02 0.61 -5.91
CA GLY A 251 -9.95 -0.49 -4.97
C GLY A 251 -10.35 -1.85 -5.54
N ILE A 252 -10.20 -2.89 -4.75
CA ILE A 252 -10.54 -4.27 -5.15
C ILE A 252 -12.05 -4.49 -5.12
N HIS A 253 -12.75 -3.82 -4.22
CA HIS A 253 -14.17 -4.06 -3.97
C HIS A 253 -15.09 -3.02 -4.64
N GLY A 254 -14.54 -1.92 -5.15
CA GLY A 254 -15.31 -0.85 -5.82
C GLY A 254 -16.34 -0.16 -4.92
N LEU A 255 -16.24 -0.33 -3.59
CA LEU A 255 -17.24 0.09 -2.62
C LEU A 255 -16.83 1.33 -1.81
N ASN A 256 -15.61 1.80 -1.95
CA ASN A 256 -15.10 2.90 -1.15
C ASN A 256 -15.52 4.25 -1.75
N PRO A 257 -15.89 5.21 -0.89
CA PRO A 257 -16.10 6.56 -1.35
C PRO A 257 -14.81 7.07 -1.98
N THR A 258 -14.93 7.66 -3.15
CA THR A 258 -13.82 8.25 -3.89
C THR A 258 -13.76 9.73 -3.59
N ASP A 259 -12.61 10.22 -3.17
CA ASP A 259 -12.30 11.62 -3.23
C ASP A 259 -12.18 12.02 -4.70
N LYS A 260 -12.92 13.03 -5.11
CA LYS A 260 -12.97 13.48 -6.51
C LYS A 260 -11.96 14.57 -6.85
N ARG A 261 -11.12 14.97 -5.89
CA ARG A 261 -10.09 15.99 -6.10
C ARG A 261 -8.97 15.49 -7.02
N LEU A 262 -8.71 14.18 -7.00
CA LEU A 262 -7.73 13.50 -7.84
C LEU A 262 -8.38 12.31 -8.55
N HIS A 263 -7.76 11.85 -9.64
CA HIS A 263 -8.13 10.59 -10.26
C HIS A 263 -7.91 9.42 -9.28
N GLY A 264 -8.74 8.39 -9.33
CA GLY A 264 -8.75 7.34 -8.31
C GLY A 264 -7.50 6.50 -8.18
N LYS A 265 -6.59 6.58 -9.15
CA LYS A 265 -5.28 5.89 -9.15
C LYS A 265 -4.09 6.83 -9.31
N ASP A 266 -4.31 8.13 -9.12
CA ASP A 266 -3.20 9.06 -9.06
C ASP A 266 -2.29 8.72 -7.88
N VAL A 267 -1.00 8.62 -8.16
CA VAL A 267 0.01 8.40 -7.13
C VAL A 267 0.24 9.71 -6.39
N VAL A 268 0.29 9.63 -5.08
CA VAL A 268 0.55 10.76 -4.20
C VAL A 268 1.63 10.44 -3.18
N LEU A 269 2.44 11.42 -2.81
CA LEU A 269 3.21 11.39 -1.59
C LEU A 269 2.30 11.89 -0.45
N GLY A 270 1.97 11.02 0.49
CA GLY A 270 1.18 11.36 1.68
C GLY A 270 2.09 11.63 2.87
N LEU A 271 1.89 12.75 3.55
CA LEU A 271 2.57 13.11 4.78
C LEU A 271 1.56 13.24 5.92
N ASP A 272 1.97 12.81 7.10
CA ASP A 272 1.30 13.09 8.38
C ASP A 272 2.37 13.60 9.35
N ILE A 273 2.29 14.89 9.69
CA ILE A 273 3.24 15.52 10.60
C ILE A 273 2.46 16.13 11.75
N LYS A 274 2.60 15.55 12.93
CA LYS A 274 1.93 16.01 14.15
C LYS A 274 0.39 16.08 14.00
N GLY A 275 -0.19 15.18 13.19
CA GLY A 275 -1.64 15.10 12.95
C GLY A 275 -2.15 16.06 11.87
N GLU A 276 -1.29 16.85 11.25
CA GLU A 276 -1.61 17.60 10.03
C GLU A 276 -1.23 16.77 8.81
N THR A 277 -2.24 16.44 7.97
CA THR A 277 -2.06 15.54 6.84
C THR A 277 -2.16 16.26 5.51
N LYS A 278 -1.26 15.93 4.58
CA LYS A 278 -1.26 16.47 3.23
C LYS A 278 -0.83 15.44 2.20
N ALA A 279 -1.43 15.49 1.01
CA ALA A 279 -1.07 14.66 -0.14
C ALA A 279 -0.54 15.54 -1.27
N TYR A 280 0.61 15.17 -1.81
CA TYR A 280 1.25 15.81 -2.95
C TYR A 280 1.11 14.90 -4.16
N SER A 281 0.33 15.33 -5.14
CA SER A 281 0.14 14.57 -6.38
C SER A 281 1.43 14.55 -7.19
N TYR A 282 1.85 13.37 -7.66
CA TYR A 282 2.99 13.24 -8.55
C TYR A 282 2.79 14.05 -9.84
N THR A 283 1.56 14.14 -10.34
CA THR A 283 1.23 14.97 -11.51
C THR A 283 1.56 16.44 -11.26
N ALA A 284 1.21 16.99 -10.08
CA ALA A 284 1.56 18.36 -9.72
C ALA A 284 3.06 18.53 -9.50
N LEU A 285 3.73 17.54 -8.89
CA LEU A 285 5.17 17.56 -8.64
C LEU A 285 6.00 17.42 -9.92
N ILE A 286 5.43 16.94 -11.03
CA ILE A 286 6.10 17.00 -12.34
C ILE A 286 6.31 18.47 -12.78
N ASP A 287 5.34 19.34 -12.52
CA ASP A 287 5.42 20.74 -12.91
C ASP A 287 6.21 21.56 -11.86
N GLU A 288 6.03 21.28 -10.59
CA GLU A 288 6.71 21.93 -9.46
C GLU A 288 7.47 20.90 -8.61
N PRO A 289 8.69 20.49 -9.03
CA PRO A 289 9.39 19.37 -8.41
C PRO A 289 10.07 19.70 -7.08
N LEU A 290 10.08 20.95 -6.64
CA LEU A 290 10.58 21.41 -5.35
C LEU A 290 9.52 22.30 -4.70
N VAL A 291 8.98 21.84 -3.59
CA VAL A 291 7.95 22.56 -2.82
C VAL A 291 8.46 22.75 -1.39
N GLU A 292 8.51 23.99 -0.92
CA GLU A 292 8.86 24.33 0.46
C GLU A 292 7.65 24.92 1.18
N GLU A 293 7.33 24.35 2.33
CA GLU A 293 6.24 24.85 3.16
C GLU A 293 6.38 24.39 4.62
N ASP A 294 5.45 24.84 5.46
CA ASP A 294 5.31 24.35 6.82
C ASP A 294 4.11 23.38 6.88
N LEU A 295 4.31 22.17 7.43
CA LEU A 295 3.27 21.21 7.71
C LEU A 295 3.38 20.75 9.16
N GLY A 296 2.31 20.84 9.95
CA GLY A 296 2.34 20.52 11.37
C GLY A 296 3.32 21.39 12.16
N ARG A 297 3.57 22.62 11.72
CA ARG A 297 4.59 23.54 12.24
C ARG A 297 6.03 23.03 12.06
N GLU A 298 6.24 22.16 11.11
CA GLU A 298 7.55 21.67 10.71
C GLU A 298 7.87 22.24 9.33
N PRO A 299 8.99 22.97 9.15
CA PRO A 299 9.40 23.41 7.84
C PRO A 299 9.91 22.20 7.05
N ILE A 300 9.26 21.93 5.91
CA ILE A 300 9.57 20.79 5.05
C ILE A 300 9.92 21.22 3.64
N VAL A 301 10.68 20.37 2.96
CA VAL A 301 10.85 20.39 1.51
C VAL A 301 10.35 19.08 0.92
N VAL A 302 9.52 19.18 -0.10
CA VAL A 302 9.11 18.04 -0.93
C VAL A 302 9.86 18.11 -2.24
N LEU A 303 10.52 17.02 -2.61
CA LEU A 303 11.33 16.92 -3.81
C LEU A 303 10.80 15.78 -4.68
N HIS A 304 10.72 16.01 -5.99
CA HIS A 304 10.32 15.00 -6.96
C HIS A 304 11.36 14.89 -8.06
N GLU A 305 12.11 13.80 -8.05
CA GLU A 305 13.06 13.49 -9.11
C GLU A 305 12.36 12.77 -10.25
N ARG A 306 12.43 13.37 -11.44
CA ARG A 306 11.66 12.90 -12.60
C ARG A 306 12.24 11.63 -13.24
N SER A 307 13.57 11.45 -13.22
CA SER A 307 14.25 10.29 -13.82
C SER A 307 13.86 9.00 -13.14
N SER A 308 13.81 8.99 -11.81
CA SER A 308 13.41 7.84 -10.99
C SER A 308 11.93 7.84 -10.62
N ALA A 309 11.16 8.89 -11.02
CA ALA A 309 9.78 9.09 -10.57
C ALA A 309 9.63 8.91 -9.06
N THR A 310 10.53 9.56 -8.29
CA THR A 310 10.61 9.44 -6.83
C THR A 310 10.23 10.74 -6.19
N ALA A 311 9.29 10.70 -5.25
CA ALA A 311 8.96 11.84 -4.40
C ALA A 311 9.32 11.55 -2.95
N VAL A 312 9.97 12.51 -2.30
CA VAL A 312 10.42 12.45 -0.90
C VAL A 312 10.12 13.74 -0.19
N ALA A 313 10.08 13.69 1.13
CA ALA A 313 9.99 14.89 1.95
C ALA A 313 11.03 14.83 3.08
N PHE A 314 11.65 15.97 3.35
CA PHE A 314 12.61 16.13 4.43
C PHE A 314 12.26 17.34 5.29
N SER A 315 12.65 17.30 6.57
CA SER A 315 12.70 18.52 7.38
C SER A 315 13.77 19.45 6.81
N ARG A 316 13.45 20.72 6.71
CA ARG A 316 14.42 21.76 6.32
C ARG A 316 15.27 22.26 7.50
N THR A 317 15.02 21.76 8.70
CA THR A 317 15.78 22.15 9.89
C THR A 317 17.02 21.29 10.04
N VAL A 318 18.18 21.87 9.78
CA VAL A 318 19.49 21.22 9.91
C VAL A 318 20.32 22.02 10.93
N ASN A 319 20.83 21.37 11.98
CA ASN A 319 21.59 22.00 13.05
C ASN A 319 20.90 23.24 13.67
N GLY A 320 19.56 23.24 13.76
CA GLY A 320 18.75 24.34 14.30
C GLY A 320 18.53 25.49 13.34
N GLN A 321 19.00 25.42 12.10
CA GLN A 321 18.77 26.40 11.04
C GLN A 321 17.78 25.85 10.01
N THR A 322 16.81 26.66 9.59
CA THR A 322 15.92 26.34 8.48
C THR A 322 16.60 26.69 7.16
N LEU A 323 16.77 25.69 6.30
CA LEU A 323 17.36 25.84 4.98
C LEU A 323 16.29 26.06 3.91
N ASN A 324 16.65 26.78 2.85
CA ASN A 324 15.86 26.90 1.63
C ASN A 324 16.66 26.34 0.46
N PHE A 325 15.99 25.60 -0.42
CA PHE A 325 16.62 24.85 -1.47
C PHE A 325 16.30 25.38 -2.87
N LYS A 326 17.22 25.19 -3.79
CA LYS A 326 17.02 25.38 -5.23
C LYS A 326 17.67 24.24 -6.00
N GLY A 327 17.21 23.96 -7.21
CA GLY A 327 17.90 23.02 -8.08
C GLY A 327 19.32 23.48 -8.39
N LYS A 328 20.32 22.61 -8.19
CA LYS A 328 21.72 22.87 -8.59
C LYS A 328 21.96 22.48 -10.04
N ASN A 329 21.47 21.33 -10.45
CA ASN A 329 21.44 20.89 -11.85
C ASN A 329 19.99 20.86 -12.38
N LYS A 330 19.82 20.62 -13.65
CA LYS A 330 18.51 20.37 -14.25
C LYS A 330 17.98 19.04 -13.71
N ASN A 331 16.74 19.04 -13.18
CA ASN A 331 16.09 17.80 -12.76
C ASN A 331 16.03 16.81 -13.94
N PRO A 332 16.76 15.69 -13.89
CA PRO A 332 16.91 14.81 -15.03
C PRO A 332 15.55 14.25 -15.46
N GLN A 333 15.35 14.11 -16.77
CA GLN A 333 14.14 13.49 -17.31
C GLN A 333 14.38 11.99 -17.47
N ARG A 334 13.34 11.20 -17.23
CA ARG A 334 13.37 9.79 -17.60
C ARG A 334 13.59 9.69 -19.10
N LYS A 335 14.70 9.07 -19.52
CA LYS A 335 14.92 8.75 -20.92
C LYS A 335 14.04 7.53 -21.24
N SER A 336 13.15 7.65 -22.22
CA SER A 336 12.47 6.48 -22.77
C SER A 336 13.53 5.54 -23.32
N ALA A 337 13.53 4.28 -22.89
CA ALA A 337 14.39 3.28 -23.52
C ALA A 337 14.00 3.20 -25.01
N GLU A 338 14.86 3.65 -25.91
CA GLU A 338 14.78 3.29 -27.32
C GLU A 338 15.14 1.81 -27.39
N VAL A 339 14.10 0.97 -27.49
CA VAL A 339 14.30 -0.45 -27.79
C VAL A 339 14.84 -0.51 -29.23
N THR A 340 16.14 -0.64 -29.35
CA THR A 340 16.74 -0.95 -30.66
C THR A 340 16.30 -2.35 -31.07
N ALA A 341 16.08 -2.56 -32.38
CA ALA A 341 15.62 -3.85 -32.92
C ALA A 341 16.59 -5.04 -32.64
N SER A 342 17.75 -4.78 -32.07
CA SER A 342 18.75 -5.77 -31.64
C SER A 342 18.60 -6.24 -30.17
N GLY A 343 17.68 -5.65 -29.39
CA GLY A 343 17.51 -6.00 -27.96
C GLY A 343 18.61 -5.45 -27.03
N GLU A 344 19.64 -4.83 -27.58
CA GLU A 344 20.68 -4.11 -26.84
C GLU A 344 20.21 -2.66 -26.63
N GLY A 345 19.38 -2.42 -25.60
CA GLY A 345 19.11 -1.09 -25.11
C GLY A 345 20.39 -0.51 -24.51
N GLU A 346 20.82 0.69 -24.91
CA GLU A 346 21.82 1.43 -24.16
C GLU A 346 21.33 1.52 -22.72
N ARG A 347 22.12 0.99 -21.77
CA ARG A 347 21.87 1.17 -20.34
C ARG A 347 21.96 2.66 -20.07
N ASN A 348 20.82 3.33 -19.96
CA ASN A 348 20.79 4.74 -19.63
C ASN A 348 21.44 4.92 -18.25
N GLU A 349 22.57 5.62 -18.20
CA GLU A 349 23.15 6.03 -16.92
C GLU A 349 22.13 6.89 -16.15
N TYR A 350 21.90 6.49 -14.91
CA TYR A 350 21.11 7.28 -13.98
C TYR A 350 21.90 8.55 -13.61
N GLU A 351 21.23 9.69 -13.63
CA GLU A 351 21.78 10.97 -13.21
C GLU A 351 20.96 11.47 -12.01
N ALA A 352 21.63 11.68 -10.88
CA ALA A 352 21.00 12.20 -9.67
C ALA A 352 20.62 13.67 -9.82
N TRP A 353 19.43 14.02 -9.35
CA TRP A 353 19.07 15.42 -9.17
C TRP A 353 19.74 15.98 -7.91
N LEU A 354 20.48 17.08 -8.09
CA LEU A 354 21.15 17.79 -7.01
C LEU A 354 20.42 19.08 -6.69
N VAL A 355 20.29 19.37 -5.40
CA VAL A 355 19.78 20.63 -4.89
C VAL A 355 20.86 21.30 -4.03
N GLU A 356 20.76 22.64 -3.92
CA GLU A 356 21.70 23.45 -3.15
C GLU A 356 20.91 24.27 -2.13
N ASP A 357 21.34 24.28 -0.88
CA ASP A 357 20.74 25.20 0.09
C ASP A 357 21.29 26.63 -0.11
N THR A 358 20.44 27.63 0.11
CA THR A 358 20.79 29.04 -0.13
C THR A 358 21.51 29.69 1.04
N GLN A 359 21.56 29.05 2.21
CA GLN A 359 22.19 29.58 3.42
C GLN A 359 23.69 29.29 3.46
N THR A 360 24.06 28.05 3.16
CA THR A 360 25.47 27.60 3.23
C THR A 360 26.06 27.32 1.86
N GLY A 361 25.23 27.19 0.82
CA GLY A 361 25.66 26.76 -0.50
C GLY A 361 26.07 25.28 -0.57
N SER A 362 25.70 24.48 0.43
CA SER A 362 25.98 23.05 0.41
C SER A 362 25.10 22.33 -0.59
N THR A 363 25.61 21.24 -1.14
CA THR A 363 24.98 20.44 -2.18
C THR A 363 24.44 19.13 -1.62
N TRP A 364 23.22 18.79 -2.00
CA TRP A 364 22.47 17.65 -1.48
C TRP A 364 21.95 16.78 -2.63
N ARG A 365 21.90 15.47 -2.42
CA ARG A 365 21.17 14.56 -3.28
C ARG A 365 19.67 14.69 -3.00
N ALA A 366 18.87 14.92 -4.01
CA ALA A 366 17.45 15.22 -3.84
C ALA A 366 16.67 14.05 -3.21
N ILE A 367 16.99 12.80 -3.57
CA ILE A 367 16.20 11.63 -3.11
C ILE A 367 16.70 11.01 -1.81
N SER A 368 17.99 11.12 -1.47
CA SER A 368 18.54 10.58 -0.21
C SER A 368 18.61 11.63 0.90
N GLY A 369 18.58 12.93 0.55
CA GLY A 369 18.81 14.00 1.52
C GLY A 369 20.24 14.08 2.04
N GLU A 370 21.18 13.38 1.40
CA GLU A 370 22.60 13.40 1.79
C GLU A 370 23.28 14.69 1.33
N CYS A 371 24.00 15.34 2.22
CA CYS A 371 24.87 16.46 1.88
C CYS A 371 26.20 15.91 1.33
N ILE A 372 26.46 16.14 0.05
CA ILE A 372 27.64 15.60 -0.66
C ILE A 372 28.79 16.59 -0.79
N GLU A 373 28.52 17.89 -0.65
CA GLU A 373 29.53 18.95 -0.80
C GLU A 373 29.14 20.16 0.06
N GLY A 374 30.10 20.86 0.63
CA GLY A 374 29.91 22.11 1.33
C GLY A 374 30.11 22.03 2.83
N GLU A 375 29.66 23.06 3.54
CA GLU A 375 29.87 23.23 4.99
C GLU A 375 29.11 22.17 5.82
N LEU A 376 28.01 21.65 5.30
CA LEU A 376 27.13 20.72 6.01
C LEU A 376 27.37 19.25 5.66
N LYS A 377 28.46 18.96 4.91
CA LYS A 377 28.87 17.60 4.55
C LYS A 377 29.34 16.79 5.76
#